data_e62aa2bcf97ef0f976401b87b8c82520
#
_entry.id   e62aa2bcf97ef0f976401b87b8c82520
#
_cell.length_a   1.000
_cell.length_b   1.000
_cell.length_c   1.000
_cell.angle_alpha   90.00
_cell.angle_beta   90.00
_cell.angle_gamma   90.00
#
_symmetry.space_group_name_H-M   'P 1'
#
loop_
_entity.id
_entity.type
_entity.pdbx_description
1 polymer ?
#
loop_
_entity_poly.entity_id
_entity_poly.type
_entity_poly.pdbx_seq_one_letter_code
_entity_poly.pdbx_strand_id
1 'polypeptide(L)'
;MKNSKVYFGYKNHINADVKHKIVRKYEVTPASTSDIHCFETLLDSHNDNRVWADSAYYSESTEKRLKELGYESRLIRRYKSHFPEWSDQGRKNHRYAKVRKRVEHVFGFMENSMKRMFIRVIGIARARAKIGLMNLAYNIARYEQLERLGVA
;
A
#
# COMPACT_ATOMS: atom_id res chain seq x y z
N MET A 1 -29.43 4.88 8.83
CA MET A 1 -28.88 3.53 9.06
C MET A 1 -27.96 3.20 7.89
N LYS A 2 -26.63 3.15 8.10
CA LYS A 2 -25.70 2.66 7.08
C LYS A 2 -25.79 1.14 7.04
N ASN A 3 -26.11 0.58 5.87
CA ASN A 3 -26.09 -0.86 5.64
C ASN A 3 -24.77 -1.47 6.09
N SER A 4 -24.80 -2.24 7.19
CA SER A 4 -23.65 -3.02 7.65
C SER A 4 -23.44 -4.21 6.71
N LYS A 5 -22.81 -3.98 5.57
CA LYS A 5 -22.31 -5.08 4.75
C LYS A 5 -21.12 -5.72 5.46
N VAL A 6 -21.30 -6.95 5.92
CA VAL A 6 -20.20 -7.76 6.45
C VAL A 6 -19.40 -8.27 5.27
N TYR A 7 -18.16 -7.81 5.15
CA TYR A 7 -17.23 -8.27 4.11
C TYR A 7 -16.42 -9.45 4.67
N PHE A 8 -16.57 -10.63 4.07
CA PHE A 8 -15.68 -11.75 4.30
C PHE A 8 -14.55 -11.69 3.26
N GLY A 9 -13.32 -11.79 3.71
CA GLY A 9 -12.17 -11.78 2.81
C GLY A 9 -10.85 -11.46 3.51
N TYR A 10 -9.84 -11.27 2.69
CA TYR A 10 -8.48 -10.94 3.12
C TYR A 10 -8.05 -9.64 2.47
N LYS A 11 -7.21 -8.88 3.17
CA LYS A 11 -6.53 -7.70 2.65
C LYS A 11 -5.09 -8.04 2.32
N ASN A 12 -4.61 -7.57 1.18
CA ASN A 12 -3.20 -7.59 0.82
C ASN A 12 -2.63 -6.19 1.06
N HIS A 13 -1.83 -6.04 2.09
CA HIS A 13 -1.10 -4.81 2.36
C HIS A 13 0.27 -4.93 1.74
N ILE A 14 0.67 -3.97 0.92
CA ILE A 14 1.96 -4.00 0.24
C ILE A 14 2.76 -2.73 0.50
N ASN A 15 4.07 -2.91 0.60
CA ASN A 15 5.04 -1.84 0.40
C ASN A 15 5.65 -2.03 -0.99
N ALA A 16 5.51 -1.03 -1.84
CA ALA A 16 6.08 -1.04 -3.17
C ALA A 16 7.07 0.10 -3.35
N ASP A 17 8.17 -0.18 -4.03
CA ASP A 17 9.15 0.82 -4.42
C ASP A 17 8.53 1.88 -5.34
N VAL A 18 8.85 3.14 -5.05
CA VAL A 18 8.29 4.29 -5.78
C VAL A 18 8.80 4.36 -7.21
N LYS A 19 10.05 3.98 -7.49
CA LYS A 19 10.67 4.11 -8.82
C LYS A 19 10.20 3.01 -9.77
N HIS A 20 10.35 1.75 -9.35
CA HIS A 20 10.14 0.59 -10.21
C HIS A 20 8.79 -0.10 -9.97
N LYS A 21 8.06 0.26 -8.90
CA LYS A 21 6.79 -0.34 -8.49
C LYS A 21 6.90 -1.84 -8.16
N ILE A 22 8.05 -2.28 -7.69
CA ILE A 22 8.28 -3.65 -7.21
C ILE A 22 7.72 -3.78 -5.79
N VAL A 23 6.97 -4.83 -5.51
CA VAL A 23 6.49 -5.16 -4.16
C VAL A 23 7.67 -5.65 -3.34
N ARG A 24 8.05 -4.89 -2.32
CA ARG A 24 9.19 -5.18 -1.44
C ARG A 24 8.80 -6.01 -0.23
N LYS A 25 7.69 -5.65 0.39
CA LYS A 25 7.11 -6.35 1.52
C LYS A 25 5.60 -6.46 1.36
N TYR A 26 5.02 -7.47 1.95
CA TYR A 26 3.57 -7.60 2.02
C TYR A 26 3.14 -8.26 3.34
N GLU A 27 1.93 -7.95 3.76
CA GLU A 27 1.25 -8.60 4.88
C GLU A 27 -0.19 -8.90 4.48
N VAL A 28 -0.69 -10.05 4.93
CA VAL A 28 -2.06 -10.49 4.63
C VAL A 28 -2.84 -10.58 5.92
N THR A 29 -3.96 -9.87 5.98
CA THR A 29 -4.82 -9.86 7.16
C THR A 29 -6.26 -10.22 6.80
N PRO A 30 -7.07 -10.66 7.79
CA PRO A 30 -8.52 -10.70 7.63
C PRO A 30 -9.07 -9.31 7.29
N ALA A 31 -10.16 -9.25 6.53
CA ALA A 31 -10.78 -7.98 6.13
C ALA A 31 -11.24 -7.11 7.31
N SER A 32 -11.50 -7.73 8.46
CA SER A 32 -11.87 -7.05 9.72
C SER A 32 -10.71 -6.32 10.42
N THR A 33 -9.45 -6.67 10.09
CA THR A 33 -8.28 -6.06 10.72
C THR A 33 -8.08 -4.64 10.21
N SER A 34 -7.78 -3.69 11.12
CA SER A 34 -7.45 -2.32 10.75
C SER A 34 -6.07 -2.26 10.08
N ASP A 35 -5.96 -1.48 9.02
CA ASP A 35 -4.74 -1.34 8.21
C ASP A 35 -3.54 -0.81 9.01
N ILE A 36 -3.80 -0.02 10.05
CA ILE A 36 -2.74 0.57 10.89
C ILE A 36 -1.91 -0.48 11.63
N HIS A 37 -2.49 -1.66 11.93
CA HIS A 37 -1.77 -2.72 12.65
C HIS A 37 -0.65 -3.36 11.83
N CYS A 38 -0.70 -3.26 10.50
CA CYS A 38 0.31 -3.84 9.61
C CYS A 38 1.35 -2.81 9.17
N PHE A 39 1.21 -1.56 9.58
CA PHE A 39 2.01 -0.47 9.02
C PHE A 39 3.50 -0.65 9.30
N GLU A 40 3.88 -0.95 10.55
CA GLU A 40 5.29 -1.11 10.92
C GLU A 40 5.95 -2.32 10.25
N THR A 41 5.21 -3.42 10.07
CA THR A 41 5.74 -4.64 9.42
C THR A 41 6.08 -4.42 7.95
N LEU A 42 5.43 -3.44 7.32
CA LEU A 42 5.65 -3.08 5.93
C LEU A 42 6.83 -2.12 5.71
N LEU A 43 7.36 -1.51 6.78
CA LEU A 43 8.51 -0.61 6.64
C LEU A 43 9.75 -1.38 6.18
N ASP A 44 10.49 -0.80 5.24
CA ASP A 44 11.70 -1.41 4.66
C ASP A 44 12.90 -0.49 4.88
N SER A 45 13.82 -0.92 5.76
CA SER A 45 15.03 -0.18 6.10
C SER A 45 16.08 -0.13 4.98
N HIS A 46 15.92 -0.94 3.93
CA HIS A 46 16.86 -1.00 2.80
C HIS A 46 16.46 -0.09 1.64
N ASN A 47 15.44 0.73 1.83
CA ASN A 47 14.93 1.64 0.83
C ASN A 47 15.09 3.10 1.28
N ASP A 48 14.62 4.01 0.45
CA ASP A 48 14.47 5.43 0.80
C ASP A 48 13.72 5.58 2.14
N ASN A 49 14.21 6.43 3.03
CA ASN A 49 13.60 6.66 4.33
C ASN A 49 12.23 7.40 4.26
N ARG A 50 11.76 7.77 3.07
CA ARG A 50 10.47 8.43 2.87
C ARG A 50 9.34 7.42 2.75
N VAL A 51 8.29 7.60 3.56
CA VAL A 51 7.13 6.70 3.60
C VAL A 51 5.87 7.44 3.16
N TRP A 52 5.28 7.00 2.05
CA TRP A 52 4.01 7.50 1.54
C TRP A 52 2.90 6.50 1.84
N ALA A 53 1.85 6.96 2.53
CA ALA A 53 0.67 6.13 2.77
C ALA A 53 -0.61 6.97 2.78
N ASP A 54 -1.75 6.27 2.77
CA ASP A 54 -3.07 6.88 2.79
C ASP A 54 -3.38 7.48 4.17
N SER A 55 -4.37 8.33 4.20
CA SER A 55 -4.90 8.95 5.42
C SER A 55 -5.44 7.95 6.45
N ALA A 56 -5.72 6.70 6.05
CA ALA A 56 -6.08 5.62 6.98
C ALA A 56 -4.93 5.27 7.95
N TYR A 57 -3.68 5.52 7.55
CA TYR A 57 -2.49 5.27 8.35
C TYR A 57 -2.03 6.49 9.16
N TYR A 58 -2.68 7.64 8.93
CA TYR A 58 -2.30 8.86 9.63
C TYR A 58 -2.82 8.88 11.06
N SER A 59 -1.92 9.01 12.02
CA SER A 59 -2.16 9.41 13.40
C SER A 59 -0.92 10.12 13.94
N GLU A 60 -1.07 10.92 14.99
CA GLU A 60 0.08 11.56 15.63
C GLU A 60 1.06 10.54 16.19
N SER A 61 0.55 9.42 16.73
CA SER A 61 1.38 8.30 17.19
C SER A 61 2.16 7.66 16.05
N THR A 62 1.55 7.48 14.87
CA THR A 62 2.23 6.94 13.69
C THR A 62 3.34 7.89 13.20
N GLU A 63 3.08 9.19 13.16
CA GLU A 63 4.11 10.17 12.77
C GLU A 63 5.29 10.19 13.74
N LYS A 64 4.99 10.17 15.06
CA LYS A 64 6.03 10.09 16.09
C LYS A 64 6.86 8.81 15.94
N ARG A 65 6.20 7.68 15.76
CA ARG A 65 6.86 6.38 15.59
C ARG A 65 7.73 6.31 14.34
N LEU A 66 7.27 6.84 13.20
CA LEU A 66 8.10 6.94 11.99
C LEU A 66 9.35 7.76 12.22
N LYS A 67 9.23 8.90 12.92
CA LYS A 67 10.39 9.75 13.25
C LYS A 67 11.38 9.04 14.16
N GLU A 68 10.91 8.30 15.18
CA GLU A 68 11.75 7.49 16.06
C GLU A 68 12.53 6.41 15.29
N LEU A 69 11.91 5.83 14.27
CA LEU A 69 12.51 4.81 13.39
C LEU A 69 13.38 5.42 12.26
N GLY A 70 13.54 6.74 12.21
CA GLY A 70 14.36 7.43 11.21
C GLY A 70 13.68 7.62 9.84
N TYR A 71 12.36 7.43 9.76
CA TYR A 71 11.61 7.64 8.52
C TYR A 71 11.05 9.05 8.40
N GLU A 72 11.03 9.57 7.18
CA GLU A 72 10.37 10.80 6.82
C GLU A 72 8.91 10.52 6.44
N SER A 73 7.96 10.99 7.25
CA SER A 73 6.54 10.81 7.01
C SER A 73 6.06 11.66 5.84
N ARG A 74 5.44 11.01 4.84
CA ARG A 74 4.72 11.59 3.70
C ARG A 74 3.27 11.10 3.67
N LEU A 75 2.67 10.92 4.86
CA LEU A 75 1.30 10.45 5.02
C LEU A 75 0.32 11.54 4.59
N ILE A 76 -0.76 11.14 3.92
CA ILE A 76 -1.86 12.04 3.59
C ILE A 76 -2.62 12.32 4.88
N ARG A 77 -2.71 13.59 5.26
CA ARG A 77 -3.46 14.00 6.43
C ARG A 77 -4.94 14.12 6.13
N ARG A 78 -5.78 13.41 6.89
CA ARG A 78 -7.22 13.58 6.87
C ARG A 78 -7.60 14.63 7.92
N TYR A 79 -8.33 15.66 7.51
CA TYR A 79 -8.89 16.64 8.42
C TYR A 79 -10.42 16.59 8.42
N LYS A 80 -11.05 16.98 9.54
CA LYS A 80 -12.52 17.03 9.67
C LYS A 80 -13.15 18.02 8.68
N SER A 81 -12.43 19.10 8.34
CA SER A 81 -12.72 20.01 7.23
C SER A 81 -11.69 19.78 6.11
N HIS A 82 -12.17 19.70 4.89
CA HIS A 82 -11.34 19.49 3.71
C HIS A 82 -10.25 20.60 3.63
N PHE A 83 -8.97 20.20 3.52
CA PHE A 83 -7.92 21.19 3.26
C PHE A 83 -8.10 21.72 1.84
N PRO A 84 -8.29 23.02 1.65
CA PRO A 84 -8.32 23.58 0.31
C PRO A 84 -7.00 23.27 -0.42
N GLU A 85 -7.06 22.99 -1.73
CA GLU A 85 -5.86 22.67 -2.52
C GLU A 85 -4.82 23.80 -2.50
N TRP A 86 -5.27 25.06 -2.36
CA TRP A 86 -4.39 26.22 -2.25
C TRP A 86 -3.64 26.32 -0.92
N SER A 87 -4.07 25.60 0.14
CA SER A 87 -3.35 25.57 1.42
C SER A 87 -2.05 24.75 1.32
N ASP A 88 -1.08 25.03 2.20
CA ASP A 88 0.18 24.28 2.23
C ASP A 88 -0.03 22.79 2.45
N GLN A 89 -0.97 22.42 3.33
CA GLN A 89 -1.29 21.04 3.58
C GLN A 89 -2.02 20.40 2.40
N GLY A 90 -2.91 21.13 1.72
CA GLY A 90 -3.57 20.68 0.51
C GLY A 90 -2.56 20.38 -0.60
N ARG A 91 -1.62 21.29 -0.85
CA ARG A 91 -0.53 21.09 -1.82
C ARG A 91 0.36 19.89 -1.47
N LYS A 92 0.68 19.68 -0.18
CA LYS A 92 1.42 18.50 0.28
C LYS A 92 0.63 17.22 0.03
N ASN A 93 -0.63 17.17 0.44
CA ASN A 93 -1.52 16.03 0.23
C ASN A 93 -1.65 15.68 -1.25
N HIS A 94 -1.81 16.67 -2.13
CA HIS A 94 -1.87 16.45 -3.58
C HIS A 94 -0.59 15.81 -4.13
N ARG A 95 0.59 16.31 -3.72
CA ARG A 95 1.88 15.72 -4.12
C ARG A 95 2.04 14.29 -3.62
N TYR A 96 1.66 14.00 -2.37
CA TYR A 96 1.75 12.67 -1.78
C TYR A 96 0.78 11.69 -2.45
N ALA A 97 -0.43 12.14 -2.79
CA ALA A 97 -1.40 11.36 -3.51
C ALA A 97 -0.90 10.92 -4.90
N LYS A 98 -0.15 11.78 -5.61
CA LYS A 98 0.47 11.42 -6.90
C LYS A 98 1.46 10.26 -6.76
N VAL A 99 2.25 10.24 -5.69
CA VAL A 99 3.19 9.13 -5.42
C VAL A 99 2.42 7.88 -5.01
N ARG A 100 1.43 8.00 -4.12
CA ARG A 100 0.61 6.89 -3.66
C ARG A 100 -0.12 6.15 -4.79
N LYS A 101 -0.57 6.87 -5.83
CA LYS A 101 -1.19 6.27 -7.01
C LYS A 101 -0.33 5.17 -7.66
N ARG A 102 0.98 5.14 -7.41
CA ARG A 102 1.86 4.08 -7.92
C ARG A 102 1.51 2.70 -7.35
N VAL A 103 1.06 2.63 -6.10
CA VAL A 103 0.55 1.40 -5.48
C VAL A 103 -0.78 0.97 -6.12
N GLU A 104 -1.64 1.93 -6.46
CA GLU A 104 -2.88 1.63 -7.20
C GLU A 104 -2.60 0.98 -8.56
N HIS A 105 -1.52 1.38 -9.24
CA HIS A 105 -1.10 0.71 -10.48
C HIS A 105 -0.68 -0.75 -10.23
N VAL A 106 -0.08 -1.09 -9.09
CA VAL A 106 0.26 -2.48 -8.75
C VAL A 106 -1.01 -3.31 -8.66
N PHE A 107 -1.99 -2.86 -7.87
CA PHE A 107 -3.27 -3.55 -7.74
C PHE A 107 -4.05 -3.58 -9.06
N GLY A 108 -4.07 -2.48 -9.80
CA GLY A 108 -4.72 -2.41 -11.11
C GLY A 108 -4.14 -3.41 -12.12
N PHE A 109 -2.82 -3.62 -12.12
CA PHE A 109 -2.20 -4.66 -12.95
C PHE A 109 -2.64 -6.06 -12.50
N MET A 110 -2.63 -6.33 -11.20
CA MET A 110 -3.07 -7.62 -10.65
C MET A 110 -4.54 -7.91 -10.99
N GLU A 111 -5.40 -6.91 -10.92
CA GLU A 111 -6.83 -7.07 -11.22
C GLU A 111 -7.11 -7.27 -12.71
N ASN A 112 -6.48 -6.48 -13.58
CA ASN A 112 -6.79 -6.44 -15.01
C ASN A 112 -5.97 -7.46 -15.79
N SER A 113 -4.66 -7.54 -15.57
CA SER A 113 -3.75 -8.38 -16.37
C SER A 113 -3.62 -9.80 -15.83
N MET A 114 -3.76 -9.99 -14.50
CA MET A 114 -3.68 -11.31 -13.86
C MET A 114 -5.08 -11.94 -13.61
N LYS A 115 -6.11 -11.51 -14.34
CA LYS A 115 -7.48 -12.02 -14.28
C LYS A 115 -8.10 -12.06 -12.89
N ARG A 116 -8.02 -10.94 -12.17
CA ARG A 116 -8.57 -10.69 -10.84
C ARG A 116 -7.93 -11.53 -9.72
N MET A 117 -7.64 -10.86 -8.63
CA MET A 117 -7.20 -11.48 -7.37
C MET A 117 -8.35 -12.23 -6.68
N PHE A 118 -8.85 -13.30 -7.31
CA PHE A 118 -9.93 -14.05 -6.72
C PHE A 118 -9.40 -15.09 -5.73
N ILE A 119 -9.60 -14.84 -4.42
CA ILE A 119 -9.15 -15.70 -3.34
C ILE A 119 -10.31 -16.61 -2.94
N ARG A 120 -10.27 -17.88 -3.38
CA ARG A 120 -11.28 -18.91 -3.05
C ARG A 120 -10.83 -19.85 -1.94
N VAL A 121 -9.78 -19.50 -1.20
CA VAL A 121 -9.24 -20.35 -0.14
C VAL A 121 -9.75 -19.90 1.23
N ILE A 122 -9.98 -20.84 2.12
CA ILE A 122 -10.36 -20.62 3.49
C ILE A 122 -9.13 -20.80 4.39
N GLY A 123 -8.96 -19.85 5.32
CA GLY A 123 -7.86 -19.82 6.28
C GLY A 123 -6.71 -18.92 5.88
N ILE A 124 -6.18 -18.20 6.88
CA ILE A 124 -5.17 -17.16 6.67
C ILE A 124 -3.87 -17.68 6.07
N ALA A 125 -3.43 -18.88 6.47
CA ALA A 125 -2.19 -19.48 5.95
C ALA A 125 -2.28 -19.73 4.43
N ARG A 126 -3.38 -20.30 3.97
CA ARG A 126 -3.63 -20.53 2.53
C ARG A 126 -3.79 -19.22 1.77
N ALA A 127 -4.46 -18.23 2.38
CA ALA A 127 -4.59 -16.89 1.78
C ALA A 127 -3.23 -16.21 1.64
N ARG A 128 -2.37 -16.27 2.66
CA ARG A 128 -0.99 -15.75 2.61
C ARG A 128 -0.19 -16.40 1.49
N ALA A 129 -0.21 -17.73 1.40
CA ALA A 129 0.51 -18.44 0.34
C ALA A 129 0.04 -18.00 -1.06
N LYS A 130 -1.28 -17.97 -1.28
CA LYS A 130 -1.84 -17.57 -2.58
C LYS A 130 -1.54 -16.12 -2.93
N ILE A 131 -1.74 -15.19 -2.00
CA ILE A 131 -1.47 -13.77 -2.21
C ILE A 131 0.04 -13.53 -2.41
N GLY A 132 0.89 -14.25 -1.64
CA GLY A 132 2.35 -14.20 -1.82
C GLY A 132 2.78 -14.62 -3.22
N LEU A 133 2.22 -15.71 -3.75
CA LEU A 133 2.49 -16.14 -5.13
C LEU A 133 1.99 -15.11 -6.16
N MET A 134 0.88 -14.43 -5.91
CA MET A 134 0.39 -13.36 -6.79
C MET A 134 1.32 -12.14 -6.78
N ASN A 135 1.78 -11.72 -5.60
CA ASN A 135 2.76 -10.64 -5.46
C ASN A 135 4.08 -10.99 -6.17
N LEU A 136 4.54 -12.25 -6.06
CA LEU A 136 5.72 -12.75 -6.76
C LEU A 136 5.53 -12.72 -8.28
N ALA A 137 4.42 -13.25 -8.78
CA ALA A 137 4.10 -13.26 -10.21
C ALA A 137 4.02 -11.83 -10.78
N TYR A 138 3.43 -10.89 -10.00
CA TYR A 138 3.46 -9.48 -10.35
C TYR A 138 4.89 -8.94 -10.47
N ASN A 139 5.74 -9.24 -9.48
CA ASN A 139 7.14 -8.77 -9.49
C ASN A 139 7.91 -9.29 -10.69
N ILE A 140 7.73 -10.58 -11.05
CA ILE A 140 8.37 -11.17 -12.24
C ILE A 140 7.91 -10.45 -13.50
N ALA A 141 6.60 -10.28 -13.70
CA ALA A 141 6.07 -9.57 -14.86
C ALA A 141 6.53 -8.11 -14.91
N ARG A 142 6.63 -7.46 -13.74
CA ARG A 142 7.12 -6.08 -13.65
C ARG A 142 8.60 -5.98 -13.95
N TYR A 143 9.41 -6.92 -13.48
CA TYR A 143 10.85 -6.99 -13.77
C TYR A 143 11.09 -7.16 -15.28
N GLU A 144 10.42 -8.10 -15.93
CA GLU A 144 10.48 -8.29 -17.38
C GLU A 144 10.13 -7.01 -18.14
N GLN A 145 9.10 -6.29 -17.69
CA GLN A 145 8.72 -5.01 -18.30
C GLN A 145 9.82 -3.95 -18.14
N LEU A 146 10.49 -3.91 -16.98
CA LEU A 146 11.59 -2.96 -16.73
C LEU A 146 12.81 -3.29 -17.59
N GLU A 147 13.14 -4.55 -17.77
CA GLU A 147 14.23 -5.00 -18.69
C GLU A 147 13.94 -4.57 -20.14
N ARG A 148 12.72 -4.79 -20.62
CA ARG A 148 12.32 -4.35 -21.98
C ARG A 148 12.43 -2.83 -22.17
N LEU A 149 12.25 -2.07 -21.10
CA LEU A 149 12.37 -0.61 -21.13
C LEU A 149 13.81 -0.11 -20.90
N GLY A 150 14.76 -1.02 -20.63
CA GLY A 150 16.17 -0.68 -20.36
C GLY A 150 16.36 0.13 -19.06
N VAL A 151 15.49 -0.08 -18.05
CA VAL A 151 15.51 0.66 -16.77
C VAL A 151 15.62 -0.28 -15.55
N ALA A 152 15.86 -1.57 -15.79
CA ALA A 152 16.10 -2.56 -14.74
C ALA A 152 17.51 -2.43 -14.18
#